data_6255486d8afdd304a537f22063d3a140
#
_entry.id   6255486d8afdd304a537f22063d3a140
#
_cell.length_a   1.000
_cell.length_b   1.000
_cell.length_c   1.000
_cell.angle_alpha   90.00
_cell.angle_beta   90.00
_cell.angle_gamma   90.00
#
_symmetry.space_group_name_H-M   'P 1'
#
loop_
_entity.id
_entity.type
_entity.pdbx_description
1 polymer ?
#
loop_
_entity_poly.entity_id
_entity_poly.type
_entity_poly.pdbx_seq_one_letter_code
_entity_poly.pdbx_strand_id
1 'polypeptide(L)'
;FSASVNFATSSYERTNIGNMYNSNAMSQNTKTSSISYSRYFFDRKLTIAATTNIAQTMKDSSVNVTLPDLNISLSTLYPFKRKKAAGEEKWYEKISIRYTGRLTNSIQTKDNLLFKSNLIKDWKNGMKHEIPISATFTLFKYFNVTPSVSYTERWYTRKVMKDWDPNAGGSGREVATDTIYGFHRVYNYNASLGINTKIYGMYNPIFLPKKKIQIRHVITPSVSISAAPDFGSSRYGYYDSYIKNYADGRRDTVVYSPYAGQAFDVPGRGKQGNITFSISNNLEMKYYSSKKDTIKKISLIDELGANINYN
;
A
#
# COMPACT_ATOMS: atom_id res chain seq x y z
N PHE A 1 -4.03 21.18 -12.65
CA PHE A 1 -4.90 21.72 -11.61
C PHE A 1 -6.33 21.23 -11.85
N SER A 2 -6.99 20.75 -10.83
CA SER A 2 -8.43 20.48 -10.85
C SER A 2 -9.04 20.90 -9.51
N ALA A 3 -10.28 21.41 -9.56
CA ALA A 3 -11.03 21.80 -8.39
C ALA A 3 -12.50 21.47 -8.57
N SER A 4 -13.11 20.88 -7.55
CA SER A 4 -14.55 20.66 -7.42
C SER A 4 -14.94 21.08 -6.01
N VAL A 5 -15.81 22.06 -5.89
CA VAL A 5 -16.23 22.60 -4.60
C VAL A 5 -17.74 22.45 -4.43
N ASN A 6 -18.12 21.69 -3.40
CA ASN A 6 -19.51 21.50 -3.01
C ASN A 6 -19.59 21.58 -1.48
N PHE A 7 -19.85 22.77 -0.97
CA PHE A 7 -19.89 23.05 0.46
C PHE A 7 -21.17 23.78 0.85
N ALA A 8 -21.79 23.38 1.95
CA ALA A 8 -22.87 24.10 2.59
C ALA A 8 -22.84 23.81 4.10
N THR A 9 -23.31 24.76 4.92
CA THR A 9 -23.47 24.47 6.35
C THR A 9 -24.69 23.58 6.59
N SER A 10 -24.64 22.72 7.59
CA SER A 10 -25.75 21.85 7.95
C SER A 10 -26.99 22.61 8.35
N SER A 11 -26.84 23.80 8.96
CA SER A 11 -27.96 24.71 9.28
C SER A 11 -28.60 25.28 8.02
N TYR A 12 -27.81 25.73 7.05
CA TYR A 12 -28.31 26.25 5.78
C TYR A 12 -29.17 25.22 5.04
N GLU A 13 -28.71 24.00 4.94
CA GLU A 13 -29.44 22.92 4.27
C GLU A 13 -30.78 22.60 4.95
N ARG A 14 -30.84 22.64 6.28
CA ARG A 14 -32.06 22.35 7.06
C ARG A 14 -33.06 23.47 7.04
N THR A 15 -32.64 24.73 6.91
CA THR A 15 -33.52 25.91 6.99
C THR A 15 -33.86 26.47 5.61
N ASN A 16 -33.23 26.01 4.54
CA ASN A 16 -33.50 26.49 3.20
C ASN A 16 -34.81 25.88 2.66
N ILE A 17 -35.85 26.74 2.54
CA ILE A 17 -37.17 26.36 2.05
C ILE A 17 -37.11 25.73 0.65
N GLY A 18 -36.19 26.18 -0.23
CA GLY A 18 -36.01 25.61 -1.57
C GLY A 18 -35.58 24.13 -1.55
N ASN A 19 -34.85 23.70 -0.51
CA ASN A 19 -34.45 22.32 -0.36
C ASN A 19 -35.56 21.40 0.19
N MET A 20 -36.56 21.93 0.88
CA MET A 20 -37.68 21.14 1.39
C MET A 20 -38.49 20.50 0.26
N TYR A 21 -38.50 21.08 -0.93
CA TYR A 21 -39.20 20.54 -2.10
C TYR A 21 -38.30 19.76 -3.06
N ASN A 22 -37.00 19.65 -2.75
CA ASN A 22 -36.04 18.93 -3.57
C ASN A 22 -35.56 17.65 -2.85
N SER A 23 -36.18 16.52 -3.15
CA SER A 23 -35.86 15.23 -2.55
C SER A 23 -34.41 14.81 -2.78
N ASN A 24 -33.77 15.20 -3.88
CA ASN A 24 -32.38 14.92 -4.17
C ASN A 24 -31.42 15.72 -3.26
N ALA A 25 -31.73 16.98 -2.97
CA ALA A 25 -30.95 17.79 -2.04
C ALA A 25 -31.09 17.29 -0.60
N MET A 26 -32.28 16.84 -0.19
CA MET A 26 -32.52 16.25 1.13
C MET A 26 -31.90 14.85 1.27
N SER A 27 -31.75 14.09 0.18
CA SER A 27 -31.17 12.76 0.19
C SER A 27 -29.62 12.75 0.18
N GLN A 28 -28.98 13.86 -0.17
CA GLN A 28 -27.54 14.00 -0.14
C GLN A 28 -27.01 14.09 1.29
N ASN A 29 -26.67 12.93 1.87
CA ASN A 29 -26.10 12.87 3.22
C ASN A 29 -24.67 13.35 3.31
N THR A 30 -23.94 13.41 2.19
CA THR A 30 -22.50 13.76 2.17
C THR A 30 -22.22 14.72 1.02
N LYS A 31 -21.52 15.82 1.30
CA LYS A 31 -20.98 16.75 0.31
C LYS A 31 -19.46 16.67 0.32
N THR A 32 -18.87 16.56 -0.85
CA THR A 32 -17.43 16.46 -0.99
C THR A 32 -16.87 17.59 -1.84
N SER A 33 -15.77 18.18 -1.38
CA SER A 33 -15.01 19.18 -2.12
C SER A 33 -13.58 18.71 -2.23
N SER A 34 -12.98 18.86 -3.39
CA SER A 34 -11.58 18.52 -3.59
C SER A 34 -10.87 19.53 -4.48
N ILE A 35 -9.64 19.83 -4.13
CA ILE A 35 -8.72 20.64 -4.93
C ILE A 35 -7.45 19.83 -5.07
N SER A 36 -6.98 19.65 -6.30
CA SER A 36 -5.73 18.96 -6.56
C SER A 36 -4.84 19.76 -7.51
N TYR A 37 -3.56 19.75 -7.18
CA TYR A 37 -2.51 20.35 -7.97
C TYR A 37 -1.36 19.36 -8.10
N SER A 38 -0.86 19.15 -9.31
CA SER A 38 0.31 18.32 -9.54
C SER A 38 1.31 19.02 -10.43
N ARG A 39 2.59 18.81 -10.15
CA ARG A 39 3.70 19.34 -10.92
C ARG A 39 4.79 18.30 -11.11
N TYR A 40 5.36 18.30 -12.29
CA TYR A 40 6.48 17.45 -12.68
C TYR A 40 7.76 18.25 -12.72
N PHE A 41 8.85 17.65 -12.26
CA PHE A 41 10.19 18.23 -12.25
C PHE A 41 11.18 17.21 -12.86
N PHE A 42 12.32 17.71 -13.31
CA PHE A 42 13.43 16.89 -13.82
C PHE A 42 13.00 15.87 -14.88
N ASP A 43 12.43 16.33 -15.98
CA ASP A 43 11.92 15.49 -17.08
C ASP A 43 10.95 14.39 -16.57
N ARG A 44 10.03 14.77 -15.70
CA ARG A 44 9.03 13.90 -15.06
C ARG A 44 9.60 12.84 -14.13
N LYS A 45 10.86 12.97 -13.71
CA LYS A 45 11.44 12.04 -12.73
C LYS A 45 10.90 12.27 -11.31
N LEU A 46 10.56 13.50 -10.97
CA LEU A 46 9.95 13.86 -9.69
C LEU A 46 8.55 14.41 -9.93
N THR A 47 7.57 13.82 -9.29
CA THR A 47 6.18 14.30 -9.28
C THR A 47 5.82 14.73 -7.87
N ILE A 48 5.29 15.93 -7.73
CA ILE A 48 4.73 16.42 -6.47
C ILE A 48 3.25 16.73 -6.73
N ALA A 49 2.37 16.07 -5.98
CA ALA A 49 0.93 16.29 -6.05
C ALA A 49 0.40 16.65 -4.66
N ALA A 50 -0.30 17.77 -4.57
CA ALA A 50 -1.00 18.20 -3.37
C ALA A 50 -2.50 18.13 -3.59
N THR A 51 -3.20 17.51 -2.66
CA THR A 51 -4.66 17.37 -2.69
C THR A 51 -5.24 17.89 -1.38
N THR A 52 -6.33 18.60 -1.48
CA THR A 52 -7.19 18.96 -0.35
C THR A 52 -8.52 18.28 -0.52
N ASN A 53 -9.01 17.65 0.53
CA ASN A 53 -10.29 16.96 0.54
C ASN A 53 -11.12 17.41 1.74
N ILE A 54 -12.37 17.76 1.50
CA ILE A 54 -13.34 18.11 2.54
C ILE A 54 -14.60 17.26 2.28
N ALA A 55 -14.93 16.39 3.21
CA ALA A 55 -16.14 15.59 3.18
C ALA A 55 -17.03 15.98 4.36
N GLN A 56 -18.20 16.50 4.08
CA GLN A 56 -19.16 16.97 5.07
C GLN A 56 -20.36 16.03 5.11
N THR A 57 -20.69 15.49 6.29
CA THR A 57 -21.86 14.65 6.52
C THR A 57 -22.93 15.47 7.19
N MET A 58 -24.07 15.65 6.49
CA MET A 58 -25.16 16.53 6.92
C MET A 58 -25.93 15.98 8.11
N LYS A 59 -26.06 14.65 8.20
CA LYS A 59 -26.87 13.98 9.22
C LYS A 59 -26.41 14.30 10.65
N ASP A 60 -25.13 14.31 10.88
CA ASP A 60 -24.51 14.49 12.19
C ASP A 60 -23.65 15.76 12.30
N SER A 61 -23.69 16.61 11.25
CA SER A 61 -22.90 17.84 11.15
C SER A 61 -21.39 17.61 11.33
N SER A 62 -20.89 16.46 10.87
CA SER A 62 -19.47 16.13 10.93
C SER A 62 -18.76 16.51 9.64
N VAL A 63 -17.51 16.92 9.78
CA VAL A 63 -16.63 17.28 8.68
C VAL A 63 -15.33 16.50 8.81
N ASN A 64 -14.95 15.84 7.73
CA ASN A 64 -13.65 15.21 7.58
C ASN A 64 -12.83 16.05 6.60
N VAL A 65 -11.72 16.61 7.08
CA VAL A 65 -10.83 17.46 6.29
C VAL A 65 -9.47 16.80 6.21
N THR A 66 -8.93 16.75 5.00
CA THR A 66 -7.53 16.39 4.75
C THR A 66 -6.86 17.55 4.03
N LEU A 67 -5.87 18.20 4.68
CA LEU A 67 -5.24 19.42 4.18
C LEU A 67 -3.84 19.63 4.78
N PRO A 68 -2.77 19.57 3.98
CA PRO A 68 -2.71 18.96 2.65
C PRO A 68 -2.56 17.44 2.73
N ASP A 69 -2.90 16.75 1.66
CA ASP A 69 -2.38 15.41 1.35
C ASP A 69 -1.34 15.60 0.23
N LEU A 70 -0.07 15.56 0.61
CA LEU A 70 1.04 15.78 -0.31
C LEU A 70 1.67 14.45 -0.68
N ASN A 71 1.68 14.13 -1.96
CA ASN A 71 2.33 12.95 -2.51
C ASN A 71 3.57 13.36 -3.30
N ILE A 72 4.71 12.78 -2.94
CA ILE A 72 6.00 12.98 -3.59
C ILE A 72 6.41 11.64 -4.20
N SER A 73 6.59 11.57 -5.50
CA SER A 73 7.01 10.35 -6.18
C SER A 73 8.25 10.61 -7.03
N LEU A 74 9.32 9.90 -6.72
CA LEU A 74 10.54 9.87 -7.50
C LEU A 74 10.53 8.60 -8.35
N SER A 75 10.68 8.74 -9.67
CA SER A 75 10.77 7.61 -10.59
C SER A 75 11.99 6.74 -10.27
N THR A 76 11.98 5.52 -10.81
CA THR A 76 13.08 4.57 -10.61
C THR A 76 14.42 5.16 -11.02
N LEU A 77 15.36 5.14 -10.10
CA LEU A 77 16.75 5.53 -10.28
C LEU A 77 17.64 4.29 -10.30
N TYR A 78 18.68 4.34 -11.10
CA TYR A 78 19.76 3.33 -11.15
C TYR A 78 21.06 4.00 -10.73
N PRO A 79 21.33 4.12 -9.42
CA PRO A 79 22.43 4.98 -8.92
C PRO A 79 23.81 4.48 -9.33
N PHE A 80 23.96 3.17 -9.59
CA PHE A 80 25.23 2.54 -9.96
C PHE A 80 25.39 2.31 -11.46
N LYS A 81 24.42 2.76 -12.27
CA LYS A 81 24.49 2.59 -13.72
C LYS A 81 25.53 3.52 -14.35
N ARG A 82 26.44 2.95 -15.13
CA ARG A 82 27.45 3.69 -15.86
C ARG A 82 26.83 4.63 -16.89
N LYS A 83 27.34 5.84 -17.01
CA LYS A 83 26.89 6.82 -18.02
C LYS A 83 27.19 6.39 -19.46
N LYS A 84 28.32 5.70 -19.67
CA LYS A 84 28.74 5.13 -20.95
C LYS A 84 28.91 3.64 -20.74
N ALA A 85 27.93 2.86 -21.18
CA ALA A 85 27.96 1.41 -21.10
C ALA A 85 28.85 0.86 -22.23
N ALA A 86 29.95 0.20 -21.87
CA ALA A 86 30.73 -0.65 -22.78
C ALA A 86 30.63 -2.08 -22.24
N GLY A 87 30.13 -3.01 -23.07
CA GLY A 87 29.91 -4.40 -22.70
C GLY A 87 28.62 -4.66 -21.91
N GLU A 88 28.49 -5.85 -21.34
CA GLU A 88 27.31 -6.26 -20.56
C GLU A 88 27.16 -5.48 -19.25
N GLU A 89 25.90 -5.20 -18.86
CA GLU A 89 25.59 -4.55 -17.59
C GLU A 89 25.94 -5.50 -16.43
N LYS A 90 26.69 -4.98 -15.46
CA LYS A 90 27.04 -5.72 -14.23
C LYS A 90 25.83 -5.77 -13.30
N TRP A 91 25.77 -6.76 -12.42
CA TRP A 91 24.64 -6.99 -11.51
C TRP A 91 24.29 -5.76 -10.64
N TYR A 92 25.28 -5.00 -10.17
CA TYR A 92 25.06 -3.80 -9.36
C TYR A 92 24.50 -2.63 -10.17
N GLU A 93 24.72 -2.57 -11.48
CA GLU A 93 24.15 -1.54 -12.35
C GLU A 93 22.63 -1.68 -12.51
N LYS A 94 22.12 -2.87 -12.21
CA LYS A 94 20.69 -3.20 -12.24
C LYS A 94 19.98 -2.92 -10.92
N ILE A 95 20.71 -2.40 -9.92
CA ILE A 95 20.10 -1.97 -8.65
C ILE A 95 19.27 -0.73 -8.93
N SER A 96 17.98 -0.86 -8.64
CA SER A 96 16.99 0.20 -8.81
C SER A 96 16.49 0.66 -7.43
N ILE A 97 16.30 1.95 -7.29
CA ILE A 97 15.75 2.59 -6.10
C ILE A 97 14.60 3.48 -6.56
N ARG A 98 13.49 3.40 -5.84
CA ARG A 98 12.36 4.31 -5.99
C ARG A 98 12.08 4.99 -4.66
N TYR A 99 11.48 6.14 -4.68
CA TYR A 99 11.02 6.81 -3.48
C TYR A 99 9.58 7.28 -3.64
N THR A 100 8.76 7.06 -2.62
CA THR A 100 7.43 7.64 -2.49
C THR A 100 7.31 8.23 -1.10
N GLY A 101 6.97 9.52 -1.02
CA GLY A 101 6.66 10.22 0.22
C GLY A 101 5.20 10.63 0.24
N ARG A 102 4.53 10.48 1.38
CA ARG A 102 3.19 11.00 1.61
C ARG A 102 3.14 11.74 2.93
N LEU A 103 2.85 13.04 2.88
CA LEU A 103 2.54 13.85 4.05
C LEU A 103 1.03 14.06 4.07
N THR A 104 0.40 13.76 5.19
CA THR A 104 -1.04 13.96 5.36
C THR A 104 -1.34 14.61 6.70
N ASN A 105 -2.25 15.58 6.66
CA ASN A 105 -2.83 16.20 7.85
C ASN A 105 -4.35 16.07 7.73
N SER A 106 -4.99 15.45 8.69
CA SER A 106 -6.43 15.21 8.66
C SER A 106 -7.08 15.43 10.00
N ILE A 107 -8.32 15.88 9.98
CA ILE A 107 -9.18 16.01 11.14
C ILE A 107 -10.60 15.54 10.82
N GLN A 108 -11.21 14.89 11.80
CA GLN A 108 -12.63 14.61 11.80
C GLN A 108 -13.23 15.32 13.00
N THR A 109 -14.12 16.28 12.74
CA THR A 109 -14.72 17.12 13.78
C THR A 109 -16.14 17.55 13.40
N LYS A 110 -16.79 18.34 14.26
CA LYS A 110 -18.05 19.01 13.92
C LYS A 110 -17.77 20.27 13.11
N ASP A 111 -18.70 20.67 12.22
CA ASP A 111 -18.56 21.82 11.35
C ASP A 111 -18.30 23.13 12.13
N ASN A 112 -18.96 23.33 13.26
CA ASN A 112 -18.80 24.50 14.13
C ASN A 112 -17.46 24.53 14.91
N LEU A 113 -16.75 23.40 15.00
CA LEU A 113 -15.48 23.27 15.72
C LEU A 113 -14.27 23.30 14.79
N LEU A 114 -14.45 23.15 13.48
CA LEU A 114 -13.36 23.07 12.53
C LEU A 114 -12.39 24.24 12.63
N PHE A 115 -12.89 25.46 12.62
CA PHE A 115 -12.07 26.68 12.71
C PHE A 115 -11.55 27.01 14.11
N LYS A 116 -11.98 26.25 15.13
CA LYS A 116 -11.49 26.34 16.51
C LYS A 116 -10.46 25.25 16.81
N SER A 117 -10.20 24.34 15.86
CA SER A 117 -9.29 23.22 16.05
C SER A 117 -7.82 23.68 16.04
N ASN A 118 -7.01 23.02 16.85
CA ASN A 118 -5.57 23.23 16.90
C ASN A 118 -4.88 22.23 15.97
N LEU A 119 -4.09 22.73 15.01
CA LEU A 119 -3.40 21.91 14.00
C LEU A 119 -2.44 20.86 14.60
N ILE A 120 -1.91 21.07 15.80
CA ILE A 120 -0.98 20.14 16.45
C ILE A 120 -1.73 19.12 17.30
N LYS A 121 -2.72 19.61 18.09
CA LYS A 121 -3.39 18.79 19.12
C LYS A 121 -4.55 17.96 18.55
N ASP A 122 -5.32 18.52 17.63
CA ASP A 122 -6.57 17.92 17.18
C ASP A 122 -6.41 17.17 15.86
N TRP A 123 -5.47 17.63 15.00
CA TRP A 123 -5.23 17.02 13.71
C TRP A 123 -4.30 15.80 13.80
N LYS A 124 -4.52 14.83 12.92
CA LYS A 124 -3.64 13.68 12.71
C LYS A 124 -2.60 14.07 11.67
N ASN A 125 -1.41 14.38 12.13
CA ASN A 125 -0.30 14.81 11.27
C ASN A 125 0.71 13.68 11.15
N GLY A 126 1.19 13.45 9.93
CA GLY A 126 2.22 12.44 9.71
C GLY A 126 2.83 12.51 8.34
N MET A 127 4.00 11.90 8.21
CA MET A 127 4.67 11.69 6.93
C MET A 127 5.13 10.24 6.82
N LYS A 128 4.89 9.63 5.66
CA LYS A 128 5.30 8.27 5.33
C LYS A 128 6.28 8.30 4.18
N HIS A 129 7.36 7.55 4.30
CA HIS A 129 8.39 7.36 3.29
C HIS A 129 8.45 5.89 2.91
N GLU A 130 8.45 5.59 1.64
CA GLU A 130 8.60 4.23 1.11
C GLU A 130 9.75 4.20 0.12
N ILE A 131 10.71 3.33 0.36
CA ILE A 131 11.93 3.19 -0.42
C ILE A 131 12.10 1.72 -0.80
N PRO A 132 11.45 1.25 -1.88
CA PRO A 132 11.74 -0.05 -2.43
C PRO A 132 13.08 -0.01 -3.18
N ILE A 133 13.94 -0.99 -2.86
CA ILE A 133 15.23 -1.24 -3.50
C ILE A 133 15.15 -2.63 -4.10
N SER A 134 15.44 -2.78 -5.37
CA SER A 134 15.45 -4.09 -6.04
C SER A 134 16.54 -4.17 -7.09
N ALA A 135 16.96 -5.40 -7.38
CA ALA A 135 17.81 -5.69 -8.51
C ALA A 135 17.24 -6.89 -9.28
N THR A 136 17.42 -6.92 -10.59
CA THR A 136 17.07 -8.10 -11.39
C THR A 136 18.24 -8.49 -12.24
N PHE A 137 18.74 -9.71 -12.07
CA PHE A 137 19.84 -10.24 -12.85
C PHE A 137 19.64 -11.72 -13.16
N THR A 138 20.29 -12.19 -14.22
CA THR A 138 20.21 -13.59 -14.63
C THR A 138 21.44 -14.33 -14.11
N LEU A 139 21.20 -15.39 -13.36
CA LEU A 139 22.22 -16.29 -12.85
C LEU A 139 22.31 -17.52 -13.76
N PHE A 140 23.54 -17.95 -14.06
CA PHE A 140 23.83 -19.12 -14.93
C PHE A 140 23.08 -19.06 -16.29
N LYS A 141 22.71 -17.89 -16.77
CA LYS A 141 21.94 -17.65 -18.02
C LYS A 141 20.48 -18.15 -18.01
N TYR A 142 20.05 -18.83 -16.98
CA TYR A 142 18.74 -19.50 -16.93
C TYR A 142 17.82 -18.99 -15.82
N PHE A 143 18.39 -18.59 -14.68
CA PHE A 143 17.62 -18.18 -13.52
C PHE A 143 17.57 -16.66 -13.42
N ASN A 144 16.36 -16.10 -13.47
CA ASN A 144 16.16 -14.70 -13.12
C ASN A 144 16.04 -14.59 -11.60
N VAL A 145 16.92 -13.82 -11.02
CA VAL A 145 17.00 -13.60 -9.56
C VAL A 145 16.64 -12.14 -9.29
N THR A 146 15.70 -11.94 -8.38
CA THR A 146 15.19 -10.62 -8.02
C THR A 146 15.20 -10.43 -6.51
N PRO A 147 16.37 -10.07 -5.92
CA PRO A 147 16.41 -9.62 -4.54
C PRO A 147 15.74 -8.26 -4.42
N SER A 148 15.00 -8.05 -3.33
CA SER A 148 14.42 -6.76 -3.01
C SER A 148 14.36 -6.51 -1.51
N VAL A 149 14.43 -5.24 -1.14
CA VAL A 149 14.24 -4.75 0.22
C VAL A 149 13.28 -3.58 0.14
N SER A 150 12.17 -3.67 0.86
CA SER A 150 11.23 -2.57 1.02
C SER A 150 11.45 -1.94 2.38
N TYR A 151 11.82 -0.69 2.40
CA TYR A 151 11.95 0.10 3.61
C TYR A 151 10.81 1.10 3.68
N THR A 152 10.14 1.15 4.82
CA THR A 152 9.05 2.11 5.10
C THR A 152 9.35 2.81 6.41
N GLU A 153 9.26 4.14 6.40
CA GLU A 153 9.42 4.98 7.58
C GLU A 153 8.23 5.89 7.73
N ARG A 154 7.80 6.11 8.96
CA ARG A 154 6.66 6.96 9.31
C ARG A 154 7.08 7.93 10.40
N TRP A 155 6.71 9.17 10.23
CA TRP A 155 6.91 10.25 11.18
C TRP A 155 5.56 10.65 11.74
N TYR A 156 5.50 10.70 13.06
CA TYR A 156 4.31 11.13 13.80
C TYR A 156 4.66 12.33 14.67
N THR A 157 3.68 13.18 14.91
CA THR A 157 3.83 14.37 15.76
C THR A 157 3.41 14.11 17.20
N ARG A 158 2.85 12.94 17.48
CA ARG A 158 2.42 12.55 18.81
C ARG A 158 2.33 11.03 18.96
N LYS A 159 2.38 10.57 20.19
CA LYS A 159 2.01 9.22 20.61
C LYS A 159 1.02 9.30 21.76
N VAL A 160 0.09 8.33 21.84
CA VAL A 160 -0.98 8.31 22.84
C VAL A 160 -0.74 7.12 23.78
N MET A 161 -0.50 7.41 25.04
CA MET A 161 -0.40 6.39 26.08
C MET A 161 -1.81 6.03 26.55
N LYS A 162 -2.03 4.75 26.83
CA LYS A 162 -3.34 4.22 27.23
C LYS A 162 -3.21 3.35 28.46
N ASP A 163 -4.30 3.32 29.24
CA ASP A 163 -4.44 2.44 30.39
C ASP A 163 -5.90 1.99 30.53
N TRP A 164 -6.15 1.09 31.44
CA TRP A 164 -7.48 0.61 31.77
C TRP A 164 -8.04 1.39 32.96
N ASP A 165 -9.15 2.10 32.76
CA ASP A 165 -9.91 2.73 33.84
C ASP A 165 -11.12 1.85 34.22
N PRO A 166 -11.13 1.20 35.38
CA PRO A 166 -12.22 0.34 35.82
C PRO A 166 -13.52 1.09 36.09
N ASN A 167 -13.47 2.40 36.33
CA ASN A 167 -14.63 3.22 36.66
C ASN A 167 -15.27 3.87 35.43
N ALA A 168 -14.59 3.86 34.30
CA ALA A 168 -15.10 4.48 33.07
C ALA A 168 -16.20 3.62 32.44
N GLY A 169 -17.34 4.24 32.08
CA GLY A 169 -18.43 3.60 31.34
C GLY A 169 -19.21 2.51 32.07
N GLY A 170 -19.08 2.43 33.41
CA GLY A 170 -19.82 1.46 34.26
C GLY A 170 -19.27 0.04 34.26
N SER A 171 -18.45 -0.35 33.26
CA SER A 171 -17.83 -1.70 33.17
C SER A 171 -16.31 -1.63 33.01
N GLY A 172 -15.73 -0.44 33.10
CA GLY A 172 -14.34 -0.17 32.78
C GLY A 172 -14.10 -0.07 31.26
N ARG A 173 -13.17 0.76 30.84
CA ARG A 173 -12.74 0.90 29.45
C ARG A 173 -11.30 1.36 29.30
N GLU A 174 -10.75 1.15 28.13
CA GLU A 174 -9.49 1.76 27.72
C GLU A 174 -9.63 3.29 27.65
N VAL A 175 -8.73 4.00 28.27
CA VAL A 175 -8.65 5.46 28.26
C VAL A 175 -7.27 5.93 27.84
N ALA A 176 -7.21 7.06 27.13
CA ALA A 176 -5.94 7.75 26.91
C ALA A 176 -5.52 8.45 28.22
N THR A 177 -4.37 8.07 28.76
CA THR A 177 -3.83 8.65 30.01
C THR A 177 -2.97 9.86 29.74
N ASP A 178 -2.21 9.83 28.62
CA ASP A 178 -1.31 10.93 28.25
C ASP A 178 -1.14 10.98 26.73
N THR A 179 -0.86 12.18 26.23
CA THR A 179 -0.50 12.42 24.83
C THR A 179 0.82 13.15 24.76
N ILE A 180 1.86 12.44 24.37
CA ILE A 180 3.20 12.96 24.27
C ILE A 180 3.41 13.52 22.86
N TYR A 181 3.54 14.86 22.78
CA TYR A 181 3.81 15.57 21.55
C TYR A 181 5.31 15.64 21.27
N GLY A 182 5.68 15.52 20.01
CA GLY A 182 7.05 15.57 19.54
C GLY A 182 7.26 14.80 18.25
N PHE A 183 8.51 14.72 17.81
CA PHE A 183 8.88 13.93 16.66
C PHE A 183 9.08 12.48 17.05
N HIS A 184 8.27 11.60 16.44
CA HIS A 184 8.36 10.15 16.67
C HIS A 184 8.55 9.46 15.32
N ARG A 185 9.58 8.62 15.27
CA ARG A 185 9.96 7.85 14.08
C ARG A 185 9.63 6.37 14.27
N VAL A 186 8.89 5.81 13.31
CA VAL A 186 8.54 4.38 13.28
C VAL A 186 8.92 3.83 11.90
N TYR A 187 9.76 2.80 11.85
CA TYR A 187 10.19 2.21 10.59
C TYR A 187 10.02 0.70 10.59
N ASN A 188 9.88 0.15 9.41
CA ASN A 188 9.93 -1.28 9.16
C ASN A 188 10.58 -1.58 7.82
N TYR A 189 11.06 -2.79 7.68
CA TYR A 189 11.62 -3.29 6.44
C TYR A 189 11.25 -4.77 6.23
N ASN A 190 11.21 -5.15 4.98
CA ASN A 190 11.01 -6.52 4.54
C ASN A 190 12.04 -6.82 3.46
N ALA A 191 12.72 -7.94 3.57
CA ALA A 191 13.62 -8.45 2.54
C ALA A 191 12.97 -9.61 1.82
N SER A 192 13.08 -9.64 0.49
CA SER A 192 12.59 -10.74 -0.32
C SER A 192 13.55 -11.14 -1.43
N LEU A 193 13.50 -12.41 -1.82
CA LEU A 193 14.26 -12.99 -2.90
C LEU A 193 13.33 -13.79 -3.79
N GLY A 194 13.16 -13.35 -5.03
CA GLY A 194 12.44 -14.09 -6.06
C GLY A 194 13.42 -14.77 -7.03
N ILE A 195 13.13 -16.02 -7.39
CA ILE A 195 13.88 -16.78 -8.39
C ILE A 195 12.87 -17.40 -9.34
N ASN A 196 13.03 -17.17 -10.63
CA ASN A 196 12.21 -17.81 -11.65
C ASN A 196 13.04 -18.24 -12.85
N THR A 197 12.54 -19.24 -13.57
CA THR A 197 13.12 -19.70 -14.83
C THR A 197 12.02 -20.09 -15.81
N LYS A 198 12.38 -20.24 -17.08
CA LYS A 198 11.47 -20.74 -18.12
C LYS A 198 12.02 -22.01 -18.73
N ILE A 199 11.23 -23.06 -18.70
CA ILE A 199 11.53 -24.35 -19.31
C ILE A 199 10.67 -24.49 -20.55
N TYR A 200 11.28 -24.80 -21.69
CA TYR A 200 10.62 -24.92 -22.96
C TYR A 200 10.58 -26.38 -23.39
N GLY A 201 9.39 -26.91 -23.65
CA GLY A 201 9.16 -28.18 -24.31
C GLY A 201 8.62 -27.95 -25.73
N MET A 202 9.15 -28.67 -26.69
CA MET A 202 8.62 -28.69 -28.07
C MET A 202 8.22 -30.13 -28.42
N TYR A 203 6.96 -30.31 -28.77
CA TYR A 203 6.37 -31.61 -29.08
C TYR A 203 5.84 -31.61 -30.49
N ASN A 204 6.22 -32.64 -31.28
CA ASN A 204 5.68 -32.93 -32.59
C ASN A 204 4.83 -34.20 -32.49
N PRO A 205 3.47 -34.11 -32.55
CA PRO A 205 2.61 -35.26 -32.39
C PRO A 205 2.85 -36.29 -33.52
N ILE A 206 3.30 -37.49 -33.18
CA ILE A 206 3.64 -38.55 -34.12
C ILE A 206 2.40 -39.06 -34.86
N PHE A 207 1.22 -39.01 -34.23
CA PHE A 207 -0.06 -39.50 -34.77
C PHE A 207 -0.73 -38.52 -35.76
N LEU A 208 -0.14 -37.32 -36.01
CA LEU A 208 -0.67 -36.36 -36.98
C LEU A 208 0.45 -35.82 -37.94
N PRO A 209 1.22 -36.71 -38.60
CA PRO A 209 2.40 -36.29 -39.36
C PRO A 209 2.07 -35.39 -40.57
N LYS A 210 0.88 -35.54 -41.19
CA LYS A 210 0.45 -34.77 -42.36
C LYS A 210 0.10 -33.31 -42.06
N LYS A 211 -0.19 -32.94 -40.79
CA LYS A 211 -0.65 -31.59 -40.44
C LYS A 211 0.44 -30.65 -40.00
N LYS A 212 1.72 -31.06 -39.96
CA LYS A 212 2.87 -30.24 -39.49
C LYS A 212 2.53 -29.45 -38.20
N ILE A 213 2.04 -30.15 -37.18
CA ILE A 213 1.66 -29.59 -35.91
C ILE A 213 2.88 -29.56 -34.97
N GLN A 214 3.13 -28.43 -34.34
CA GLN A 214 4.13 -28.26 -33.29
C GLN A 214 3.45 -27.70 -32.05
N ILE A 215 3.65 -28.32 -30.90
CA ILE A 215 3.14 -27.87 -29.61
C ILE A 215 4.32 -27.35 -28.81
N ARG A 216 4.25 -26.10 -28.40
CA ARG A 216 5.20 -25.48 -27.48
C ARG A 216 4.59 -25.44 -26.06
N HIS A 217 5.26 -26.06 -25.12
CA HIS A 217 4.93 -25.97 -23.71
C HIS A 217 5.97 -25.10 -23.02
N VAL A 218 5.51 -24.09 -22.32
CA VAL A 218 6.36 -23.21 -21.51
C VAL A 218 5.96 -23.39 -20.05
N ILE A 219 6.88 -23.90 -19.24
CA ILE A 219 6.72 -24.05 -17.80
C ILE A 219 7.56 -22.95 -17.14
N THR A 220 6.94 -22.16 -16.26
CA THR A 220 7.60 -21.09 -15.53
C THR A 220 7.50 -21.40 -14.03
N PRO A 221 8.41 -22.18 -13.46
CA PRO A 221 8.52 -22.34 -12.02
C PRO A 221 9.10 -21.07 -11.41
N SER A 222 8.61 -20.69 -10.24
CA SER A 222 9.12 -19.58 -9.45
C SER A 222 9.07 -19.89 -7.96
N VAL A 223 10.08 -19.41 -7.24
CA VAL A 223 10.17 -19.46 -5.79
C VAL A 223 10.40 -18.06 -5.29
N SER A 224 9.64 -17.63 -4.29
CA SER A 224 9.90 -16.39 -3.58
C SER A 224 9.96 -16.64 -2.08
N ILE A 225 10.94 -16.01 -1.45
CA ILE A 225 11.16 -16.06 -0.01
C ILE A 225 11.10 -14.61 0.47
N SER A 226 10.33 -14.35 1.52
CA SER A 226 10.30 -13.03 2.15
C SER A 226 10.39 -13.17 3.66
N ALA A 227 11.04 -12.20 4.29
CA ALA A 227 11.21 -12.17 5.74
C ALA A 227 11.19 -10.74 6.27
N ALA A 228 10.53 -10.57 7.41
CA ALA A 228 10.53 -9.33 8.19
C ALA A 228 10.76 -9.66 9.67
N PRO A 229 11.52 -8.84 10.40
CA PRO A 229 11.71 -9.02 11.84
C PRO A 229 10.43 -8.72 12.62
N ASP A 230 10.41 -9.13 13.88
CA ASP A 230 9.34 -8.77 14.81
C ASP A 230 9.47 -7.30 15.25
N PHE A 231 8.63 -6.44 14.67
CA PHE A 231 8.54 -5.03 15.05
C PHE A 231 7.74 -4.81 16.36
N GLY A 232 7.11 -5.86 16.90
CA GLY A 232 6.51 -5.85 18.23
C GLY A 232 7.53 -6.00 19.37
N SER A 233 8.80 -6.30 19.06
CA SER A 233 9.86 -6.41 20.06
C SER A 233 10.09 -5.07 20.78
N SER A 234 10.36 -5.15 22.09
CA SER A 234 10.59 -3.98 22.97
C SER A 234 11.72 -3.06 22.49
N ARG A 235 12.70 -3.59 21.76
CA ARG A 235 13.82 -2.80 21.17
C ARG A 235 13.37 -1.69 20.23
N TYR A 236 12.18 -1.84 19.61
CA TYR A 236 11.65 -0.83 18.68
C TYR A 236 10.79 0.22 19.39
N GLY A 237 10.18 -0.11 20.54
CA GLY A 237 9.33 0.81 21.29
C GLY A 237 8.03 1.19 20.55
N TYR A 238 7.54 0.35 19.62
CA TYR A 238 6.32 0.62 18.85
C TYR A 238 5.06 0.13 19.53
N TYR A 239 5.21 -0.70 20.55
CA TYR A 239 4.14 -1.30 21.30
C TYR A 239 4.36 -1.13 22.79
N ASP A 240 3.26 -1.01 23.51
CA ASP A 240 3.18 -0.94 24.97
C ASP A 240 2.03 -1.83 25.45
N SER A 241 1.84 -1.98 26.76
CA SER A 241 0.80 -2.82 27.31
C SER A 241 0.23 -2.24 28.59
N TYR A 242 -1.04 -2.53 28.85
CA TYR A 242 -1.70 -2.26 30.14
C TYR A 242 -2.43 -3.51 30.62
N ILE A 243 -2.77 -3.53 31.93
CA ILE A 243 -3.50 -4.64 32.53
C ILE A 243 -5.00 -4.29 32.57
N LYS A 244 -5.79 -5.08 31.83
CA LYS A 244 -7.24 -5.00 31.87
C LYS A 244 -7.77 -5.86 33.02
N ASN A 245 -8.46 -5.22 33.98
CA ASN A 245 -9.11 -5.90 35.09
C ASN A 245 -10.60 -6.10 34.76
N TYR A 246 -11.08 -7.33 34.85
CA TYR A 246 -12.49 -7.68 34.65
C TYR A 246 -13.24 -7.70 35.97
N ALA A 247 -14.57 -7.52 35.90
CA ALA A 247 -15.43 -7.54 37.10
C ALA A 247 -15.44 -8.89 37.85
N ASP A 248 -15.10 -9.98 37.16
CA ASP A 248 -14.98 -11.34 37.69
C ASP A 248 -13.60 -11.63 38.32
N GLY A 249 -12.72 -10.63 38.41
CA GLY A 249 -11.38 -10.73 38.97
C GLY A 249 -10.30 -11.23 38.01
N ARG A 250 -10.65 -11.59 36.78
CA ARG A 250 -9.64 -11.94 35.74
C ARG A 250 -8.83 -10.72 35.34
N ARG A 251 -7.57 -10.97 34.96
CA ARG A 251 -6.63 -9.94 34.50
C ARG A 251 -6.01 -10.39 33.19
N ASP A 252 -6.11 -9.54 32.16
CA ASP A 252 -5.48 -9.77 30.88
C ASP A 252 -4.50 -8.64 30.56
N THR A 253 -3.37 -9.00 29.97
CA THR A 253 -2.43 -7.99 29.43
C THR A 253 -2.84 -7.65 27.99
N VAL A 254 -3.25 -6.41 27.79
CA VAL A 254 -3.62 -5.89 26.47
C VAL A 254 -2.42 -5.13 25.89
N VAL A 255 -1.95 -5.60 24.75
CA VAL A 255 -0.86 -4.94 24.02
C VAL A 255 -1.45 -4.01 22.97
N TYR A 256 -1.01 -2.77 22.99
CA TYR A 256 -1.44 -1.74 22.04
C TYR A 256 -0.24 -1.00 21.44
N SER A 257 -0.47 -0.24 20.39
CA SER A 257 0.54 0.70 19.91
C SER A 257 0.17 2.13 20.27
N PRO A 258 1.08 2.92 20.86
CA PRO A 258 0.87 4.34 21.11
C PRO A 258 0.66 5.17 19.83
N TYR A 259 0.99 4.60 18.68
CA TYR A 259 0.84 5.23 17.35
C TYR A 259 -0.43 4.78 16.62
N ALA A 260 -1.21 3.86 17.19
CA ALA A 260 -2.46 3.40 16.59
C ALA A 260 -3.47 4.55 16.43
N GLY A 261 -4.19 4.56 15.31
CA GLY A 261 -5.18 5.59 15.01
C GLY A 261 -4.61 6.95 14.62
N GLN A 262 -3.28 7.07 14.43
CA GLN A 262 -2.63 8.25 13.87
C GLN A 262 -2.78 8.28 12.33
N ALA A 263 -2.01 9.14 11.65
CA ALA A 263 -2.12 9.35 10.21
C ALA A 263 -1.78 8.12 9.34
N PHE A 264 -0.97 7.19 9.85
CA PHE A 264 -0.54 5.98 9.15
C PHE A 264 -0.59 4.75 10.06
N ASP A 265 -0.59 3.57 9.43
CA ASP A 265 -0.58 2.29 10.13
C ASP A 265 0.76 2.02 10.82
N VAL A 266 0.73 1.19 11.85
CA VAL A 266 1.90 0.74 12.59
C VAL A 266 2.40 -0.60 12.02
N PRO A 267 3.71 -0.87 12.00
CA PRO A 267 4.24 -2.18 11.62
C PRO A 267 3.65 -3.30 12.46
N GLY A 268 3.32 -4.44 11.84
CA GLY A 268 2.75 -5.59 12.52
C GLY A 268 3.70 -6.21 13.55
N ARG A 269 3.14 -6.89 14.55
CA ARG A 269 3.86 -7.70 15.55
C ARG A 269 4.13 -9.09 15.00
N GLY A 270 5.16 -9.72 15.55
CA GLY A 270 5.59 -11.07 15.19
C GLY A 270 6.60 -11.10 14.04
N LYS A 271 7.47 -12.09 14.07
CA LYS A 271 8.32 -12.39 12.94
C LYS A 271 7.46 -12.85 11.78
N GLN A 272 7.73 -12.35 10.60
CA GLN A 272 7.04 -12.75 9.38
C GLN A 272 8.03 -13.44 8.46
N GLY A 273 7.67 -14.62 7.99
CA GLY A 273 8.41 -15.36 6.98
C GLY A 273 7.43 -16.02 6.04
N ASN A 274 7.63 -15.89 4.74
CA ASN A 274 6.78 -16.53 3.75
C ASN A 274 7.64 -17.13 2.65
N ILE A 275 7.33 -18.37 2.28
CA ILE A 275 7.90 -19.05 1.13
C ILE A 275 6.75 -19.36 0.19
N THR A 276 6.82 -18.83 -1.02
CA THR A 276 5.84 -19.10 -2.08
C THR A 276 6.50 -19.87 -3.20
N PHE A 277 5.94 -21.00 -3.56
CA PHE A 277 6.29 -21.77 -4.74
C PHE A 277 5.16 -21.66 -5.75
N SER A 278 5.46 -21.27 -6.98
CA SER A 278 4.47 -21.14 -8.06
C SER A 278 4.96 -21.83 -9.32
N ILE A 279 4.05 -22.47 -10.02
CA ILE A 279 4.27 -22.99 -11.37
C ILE A 279 3.19 -22.41 -12.28
N SER A 280 3.59 -21.79 -13.37
CA SER A 280 2.70 -21.37 -14.45
C SER A 280 3.04 -22.14 -15.72
N ASN A 281 2.01 -22.61 -16.41
CA ASN A 281 2.11 -23.38 -17.64
C ASN A 281 1.37 -22.66 -18.75
N ASN A 282 2.02 -22.54 -19.92
CA ASN A 282 1.42 -22.04 -21.14
C ASN A 282 1.62 -23.07 -22.24
N LEU A 283 0.56 -23.39 -22.98
CA LEU A 283 0.57 -24.37 -24.06
C LEU A 283 0.08 -23.72 -25.34
N GLU A 284 0.92 -23.66 -26.34
CA GLU A 284 0.62 -23.11 -27.66
C GLU A 284 0.82 -24.15 -28.76
N MET A 285 -0.04 -24.14 -29.76
CA MET A 285 0.03 -25.00 -30.92
C MET A 285 0.26 -24.15 -32.16
N LYS A 286 1.21 -24.55 -33.01
CA LYS A 286 1.38 -24.08 -34.36
C LYS A 286 0.95 -25.18 -35.33
N TYR A 287 0.18 -24.82 -36.33
CA TYR A 287 -0.21 -25.74 -37.40
C TYR A 287 -0.19 -25.04 -38.77
N TYR A 288 0.11 -25.81 -39.78
CA TYR A 288 0.07 -25.34 -41.16
C TYR A 288 -1.36 -25.40 -41.70
N SER A 289 -1.87 -24.26 -42.18
CA SER A 289 -3.19 -24.15 -42.78
C SER A 289 -3.07 -24.18 -44.31
N SER A 290 -3.41 -25.30 -44.93
CA SER A 290 -3.38 -25.46 -46.40
C SER A 290 -4.32 -24.53 -47.17
N LYS A 291 -5.41 -24.05 -46.52
CA LYS A 291 -6.35 -23.09 -47.16
C LYS A 291 -5.78 -21.70 -47.36
N LYS A 292 -4.79 -21.29 -46.57
CA LYS A 292 -4.19 -19.95 -46.56
C LYS A 292 -2.68 -19.95 -46.79
N ASP A 293 -2.09 -21.12 -46.98
CA ASP A 293 -0.63 -21.31 -47.14
C ASP A 293 0.19 -20.60 -46.07
N THR A 294 -0.31 -20.60 -44.82
CA THR A 294 0.26 -19.89 -43.68
C THR A 294 0.32 -20.75 -42.41
N ILE A 295 1.31 -20.46 -41.57
CA ILE A 295 1.39 -21.07 -40.25
C ILE A 295 0.48 -20.26 -39.29
N LYS A 296 -0.49 -20.94 -38.71
CA LYS A 296 -1.35 -20.37 -37.66
C LYS A 296 -0.88 -20.80 -36.31
N LYS A 297 -1.04 -19.90 -35.33
CA LYS A 297 -0.76 -20.11 -33.92
C LYS A 297 -2.07 -20.05 -33.17
N ILE A 298 -2.28 -21.03 -32.26
CA ILE A 298 -3.44 -21.09 -31.38
C ILE A 298 -2.89 -21.32 -29.97
N SER A 299 -3.37 -20.57 -29.01
CA SER A 299 -3.17 -20.87 -27.61
C SER A 299 -4.15 -22.00 -27.22
N LEU A 300 -3.62 -23.07 -26.66
CA LEU A 300 -4.41 -24.17 -26.10
C LEU A 300 -4.70 -23.93 -24.61
N ILE A 301 -3.71 -23.41 -23.90
CA ILE A 301 -3.79 -23.00 -22.50
C ILE A 301 -3.00 -21.70 -22.40
N ASP A 302 -3.69 -20.61 -22.11
CA ASP A 302 -3.04 -19.31 -21.96
C ASP A 302 -2.23 -19.27 -20.66
N GLU A 303 -2.83 -19.72 -19.56
CA GLU A 303 -2.16 -19.88 -18.28
C GLU A 303 -2.88 -20.91 -17.42
N LEU A 304 -2.13 -21.90 -16.92
CA LEU A 304 -2.56 -22.83 -15.90
C LEU A 304 -1.51 -22.81 -14.78
N GLY A 305 -1.87 -22.29 -13.62
CA GLY A 305 -0.95 -22.09 -12.51
C GLY A 305 -1.37 -22.84 -11.25
N ALA A 306 -0.38 -23.13 -10.42
CA ALA A 306 -0.56 -23.61 -9.05
C ALA A 306 0.37 -22.85 -8.12
N ASN A 307 -0.12 -22.49 -6.92
CA ASN A 307 0.64 -21.76 -5.90
C ASN A 307 0.57 -22.51 -4.57
N ILE A 308 1.71 -22.64 -3.91
CA ILE A 308 1.83 -23.19 -2.54
C ILE A 308 2.48 -22.10 -1.70
N ASN A 309 1.84 -21.73 -0.60
CA ASN A 309 2.36 -20.74 0.35
C ASN A 309 2.60 -21.41 1.70
N TYR A 310 3.75 -21.14 2.29
CA TYR A 310 4.11 -21.55 3.64
C TYR A 310 4.51 -20.29 4.42
N ASN A 311 3.81 -20.05 5.55
CA ASN A 311 4.00 -18.93 6.47
C ASN A 311 4.59 -19.39 7.79
#